data_2723f4cc46b849ddfb2946c9f76eaa4e
#
_entry.id   2723f4cc46b849ddfb2946c9f76eaa4e
#
_cell.length_a   1.000
_cell.length_b   1.000
_cell.length_c   1.000
_cell.angle_alpha   90.00
_cell.angle_beta   90.00
_cell.angle_gamma   90.00
#
_symmetry.space_group_name_H-M   'P 1'
#
loop_
_entity.id
_entity.type
_entity.pdbx_description
1 polymer ?
#
loop_
_entity_poly.entity_id
_entity_poly.type
_entity_poly.pdbx_seq_one_letter_code
_entity_poly.pdbx_strand_id
1 'polypeptide(L)'
;MPSPHSESRLPAALQWTPAGRVLTFALSACSIWCLLSEMYGLCDMRTFFYTILLPATFALYALAALDRQKGDGRLYRAVMLGSLAGLVGAIAYDVFRLPFVFSDAWGLGRFGIPQMKLFKVFPRFGALILGQPVEQSSYSLPAHLLGWAYHFSNGATFGVMFAAMYASAKEAVAAVPARAWRPIAWATVMAVGIELCLLASPYTSFFNIHLTARFVVVTMIAHMIFGIGLGAYFAWHGNRWRVREAMV
;
A
#
# COMPACT_ATOMS: atom_id res chain seq x y z
N MET A 1 -22.11 34.37 -32.22
CA MET A 1 -22.47 32.99 -31.78
C MET A 1 -21.48 32.59 -30.71
N PRO A 2 -21.87 32.31 -29.47
CA PRO A 2 -20.96 31.81 -28.45
C PRO A 2 -20.61 30.38 -28.80
N SER A 3 -19.32 30.01 -28.70
CA SER A 3 -18.81 28.67 -28.95
C SER A 3 -19.44 27.67 -27.97
N PRO A 4 -19.98 26.53 -28.41
CA PRO A 4 -20.73 25.60 -27.56
C PRO A 4 -19.83 24.54 -26.88
N HIS A 5 -18.71 24.89 -26.30
CA HIS A 5 -17.90 23.92 -25.51
C HIS A 5 -17.12 24.59 -24.39
N SER A 6 -17.83 25.19 -23.42
CA SER A 6 -17.26 25.27 -22.08
C SER A 6 -17.49 23.89 -21.41
N GLU A 7 -16.78 22.84 -21.87
CA GLU A 7 -16.69 21.60 -21.10
C GLU A 7 -16.23 21.97 -19.71
N SER A 8 -17.04 21.67 -18.70
CA SER A 8 -16.76 21.92 -17.30
C SER A 8 -15.53 21.09 -16.90
N ARG A 9 -14.35 21.69 -17.01
CA ARG A 9 -13.11 21.06 -16.57
C ARG A 9 -13.24 20.75 -15.08
N LEU A 10 -12.81 19.56 -14.69
CA LEU A 10 -12.77 19.17 -13.29
C LEU A 10 -11.97 20.20 -12.46
N PRO A 11 -12.37 20.48 -11.21
CA PRO A 11 -11.59 21.30 -10.31
C PRO A 11 -10.14 20.81 -10.19
N ALA A 12 -9.17 21.69 -10.01
CA ALA A 12 -7.75 21.35 -9.96
C ALA A 12 -7.42 20.28 -8.89
N ALA A 13 -8.14 20.29 -7.76
CA ALA A 13 -7.99 19.27 -6.72
C ALA A 13 -8.42 17.86 -7.16
N LEU A 14 -9.25 17.76 -8.21
CA LEU A 14 -9.73 16.48 -8.76
C LEU A 14 -8.95 16.05 -10.01
N GLN A 15 -7.86 16.73 -10.33
CA GLN A 15 -6.94 16.40 -11.42
C GLN A 15 -5.57 16.01 -10.85
N TRP A 16 -4.65 15.50 -11.70
CA TRP A 16 -3.28 15.14 -11.30
C TRP A 16 -2.38 16.38 -11.16
N THR A 17 -2.83 17.35 -10.37
CA THR A 17 -2.09 18.55 -9.94
C THR A 17 -1.38 18.30 -8.62
N PRO A 18 -0.53 19.20 -8.12
CA PRO A 18 0.03 19.08 -6.76
C PRO A 18 -1.05 18.88 -5.69
N ALA A 19 -2.14 19.65 -5.73
CA ALA A 19 -3.26 19.49 -4.80
C ALA A 19 -3.97 18.12 -4.94
N GLY A 20 -4.21 17.67 -6.18
CA GLY A 20 -4.80 16.37 -6.45
C GLY A 20 -3.90 15.22 -5.98
N ARG A 21 -2.58 15.33 -6.09
CA ARG A 21 -1.62 14.34 -5.55
C ARG A 21 -1.64 14.29 -4.03
N VAL A 22 -1.71 15.45 -3.36
CA VAL A 22 -1.84 15.50 -1.89
C VAL A 22 -3.16 14.85 -1.45
N LEU A 23 -4.27 15.15 -2.12
CA LEU A 23 -5.55 14.51 -1.84
C LEU A 23 -5.49 13.00 -2.06
N THR A 24 -4.91 12.54 -3.18
CA THR A 24 -4.72 11.13 -3.50
C THR A 24 -3.88 10.42 -2.42
N PHE A 25 -2.79 11.05 -2.00
CA PHE A 25 -1.96 10.55 -0.91
C PHE A 25 -2.74 10.47 0.40
N ALA A 26 -3.47 11.52 0.78
CA ALA A 26 -4.24 11.55 2.02
C ALA A 26 -5.33 10.47 2.06
N LEU A 27 -6.09 10.30 0.97
CA LEU A 27 -7.12 9.26 0.88
C LEU A 27 -6.52 7.84 0.94
N SER A 28 -5.38 7.60 0.28
CA SER A 28 -4.72 6.29 0.33
C SER A 28 -4.03 6.04 1.67
N ALA A 29 -3.53 7.06 2.35
CA ALA A 29 -2.93 6.93 3.68
C ALA A 29 -3.94 6.54 4.77
N CYS A 30 -5.25 6.71 4.55
CA CYS A 30 -6.27 6.28 5.53
C CYS A 30 -6.16 4.78 5.87
N SER A 31 -5.60 3.95 4.99
CA SER A 31 -5.42 2.53 5.26
C SER A 31 -4.42 2.28 6.39
N ILE A 32 -3.26 2.93 6.37
CA ILE A 32 -2.28 2.78 7.46
C ILE A 32 -2.72 3.55 8.72
N TRP A 33 -3.39 4.70 8.56
CA TRP A 33 -3.94 5.44 9.69
C TRP A 33 -5.00 4.66 10.44
N CYS A 34 -5.77 3.78 9.79
CA CYS A 34 -6.71 2.88 10.44
C CYS A 34 -6.02 1.99 11.49
N LEU A 35 -4.87 1.44 11.16
CA LEU A 35 -4.08 0.62 12.09
C LEU A 35 -3.41 1.49 13.18
N LEU A 36 -2.79 2.59 12.78
CA LEU A 36 -2.12 3.48 13.73
C LEU A 36 -3.08 4.05 14.76
N SER A 37 -4.29 4.45 14.35
CA SER A 37 -5.32 4.99 15.25
C SER A 37 -5.68 4.00 16.35
N GLU A 38 -5.85 2.73 16.02
CA GLU A 38 -6.08 1.66 16.99
C GLU A 38 -4.92 1.53 17.97
N MET A 39 -3.69 1.40 17.44
CA MET A 39 -2.49 1.16 18.26
C MET A 39 -2.17 2.31 19.22
N TYR A 40 -2.50 3.54 18.83
CA TYR A 40 -2.32 4.72 19.68
C TYR A 40 -3.55 5.08 20.51
N GLY A 41 -4.63 4.27 20.45
CA GLY A 41 -5.86 4.51 21.22
C GLY A 41 -6.61 5.78 20.81
N LEU A 42 -6.43 6.26 19.58
CA LEU A 42 -7.09 7.46 19.07
C LEU A 42 -8.50 7.18 18.55
N CYS A 43 -8.68 6.05 17.90
CA CYS A 43 -9.97 5.59 17.38
C CYS A 43 -9.88 4.07 17.16
N ASP A 44 -10.90 3.33 17.57
CA ASP A 44 -10.95 1.89 17.35
C ASP A 44 -10.98 1.56 15.84
N MET A 45 -10.31 0.46 15.47
CA MET A 45 -10.14 0.06 14.07
C MET A 45 -11.48 -0.20 13.38
N ARG A 46 -12.47 -0.71 14.10
CA ARG A 46 -13.82 -0.94 13.56
C ARG A 46 -14.47 0.37 13.13
N THR A 47 -14.53 1.34 14.04
CA THR A 47 -15.10 2.66 13.75
C THR A 47 -14.36 3.35 12.61
N PHE A 48 -13.04 3.41 12.68
CA PHE A 48 -12.21 4.04 11.62
C PHE A 48 -12.42 3.35 10.27
N PHE A 49 -12.46 2.02 10.25
CA PHE A 49 -12.64 1.23 9.02
C PHE A 49 -13.94 1.60 8.30
N TYR A 50 -15.06 1.59 9.03
CA TYR A 50 -16.37 1.83 8.41
C TYR A 50 -16.66 3.31 8.14
N THR A 51 -16.17 4.24 8.97
CA THR A 51 -16.52 5.66 8.87
C THR A 51 -15.51 6.48 8.07
N ILE A 52 -14.27 6.04 7.98
CA ILE A 52 -13.18 6.79 7.33
C ILE A 52 -12.56 5.98 6.18
N LEU A 53 -12.05 4.77 6.45
CA LEU A 53 -11.29 4.02 5.45
C LEU A 53 -12.13 3.60 4.24
N LEU A 54 -13.31 3.01 4.46
CA LEU A 54 -14.18 2.62 3.34
C LEU A 54 -14.64 3.84 2.52
N PRO A 55 -15.16 4.93 3.12
CA PRO A 55 -15.48 6.14 2.36
C PRO A 55 -14.29 6.76 1.63
N ALA A 56 -13.10 6.82 2.26
CA ALA A 56 -11.89 7.34 1.63
C ALA A 56 -11.44 6.48 0.44
N THR A 57 -11.50 5.16 0.58
CA THR A 57 -11.19 4.22 -0.50
C THR A 57 -12.18 4.38 -1.65
N PHE A 58 -13.48 4.45 -1.35
CA PHE A 58 -14.50 4.70 -2.37
C PHE A 58 -14.28 6.05 -3.07
N ALA A 59 -14.02 7.12 -2.32
CA ALA A 59 -13.74 8.44 -2.87
C ALA A 59 -12.51 8.42 -3.80
N LEU A 60 -11.42 7.75 -3.40
CA LEU A 60 -10.20 7.61 -4.20
C LEU A 60 -10.49 7.01 -5.58
N TYR A 61 -11.20 5.87 -5.62
CA TYR A 61 -11.51 5.20 -6.88
C TYR A 61 -12.61 5.91 -7.69
N ALA A 62 -13.56 6.56 -7.03
CA ALA A 62 -14.57 7.40 -7.69
C ALA A 62 -13.92 8.61 -8.36
N LEU A 63 -12.99 9.29 -7.69
CA LEU A 63 -12.22 10.40 -8.28
C LEU A 63 -11.38 9.94 -9.46
N ALA A 64 -10.74 8.78 -9.36
CA ALA A 64 -10.01 8.18 -10.48
C ALA A 64 -10.94 7.87 -11.67
N ALA A 65 -12.13 7.32 -11.42
CA ALA A 65 -13.12 7.06 -12.47
C ALA A 65 -13.65 8.35 -13.13
N LEU A 66 -13.88 9.39 -12.33
CA LEU A 66 -14.29 10.71 -12.84
C LEU A 66 -13.19 11.34 -13.70
N ASP A 67 -11.92 11.25 -13.27
CA ASP A 67 -10.78 11.75 -14.06
C ASP A 67 -10.66 11.01 -15.40
N ARG A 68 -10.93 9.71 -15.42
CA ARG A 68 -10.96 8.92 -16.66
C ARG A 68 -12.03 9.40 -17.63
N GLN A 69 -13.19 9.83 -17.12
CA GLN A 69 -14.35 10.19 -17.95
C GLN A 69 -14.34 11.67 -18.37
N LYS A 70 -13.90 12.57 -17.49
CA LYS A 70 -14.04 14.03 -17.63
C LYS A 70 -12.72 14.79 -17.53
N GLY A 71 -11.63 14.12 -17.21
CA GLY A 71 -10.29 14.69 -17.06
C GLY A 71 -9.32 14.21 -18.12
N ASP A 72 -8.02 14.35 -17.83
CA ASP A 72 -6.92 13.88 -18.70
C ASP A 72 -6.51 12.43 -18.43
N GLY A 73 -7.16 11.77 -17.48
CA GLY A 73 -6.92 10.37 -17.09
C GLY A 73 -5.61 10.11 -16.37
N ARG A 74 -4.85 11.16 -15.99
CA ARG A 74 -3.55 10.98 -15.27
C ARG A 74 -3.75 10.48 -13.85
N LEU A 75 -4.75 11.01 -13.14
CA LEU A 75 -5.12 10.52 -11.81
C LEU A 75 -5.56 9.06 -11.86
N TYR A 76 -6.44 8.71 -12.81
CA TYR A 76 -6.86 7.33 -13.02
C TYR A 76 -5.67 6.39 -13.23
N ARG A 77 -4.76 6.77 -14.14
CA ARG A 77 -3.57 5.96 -14.42
C ARG A 77 -2.68 5.80 -13.20
N ALA A 78 -2.46 6.87 -12.44
CA ALA A 78 -1.63 6.83 -11.24
C ALA A 78 -2.23 5.94 -10.14
N VAL A 79 -3.54 6.05 -9.90
CA VAL A 79 -4.25 5.23 -8.91
C VAL A 79 -4.23 3.75 -9.33
N MET A 80 -4.57 3.43 -10.58
CA MET A 80 -4.61 2.03 -11.04
C MET A 80 -3.22 1.40 -11.09
N LEU A 81 -2.22 2.13 -11.65
CA LEU A 81 -0.85 1.65 -11.69
C LEU A 81 -0.27 1.48 -10.28
N GLY A 82 -0.51 2.45 -9.40
CA GLY A 82 -0.08 2.37 -8.02
C GLY A 82 -0.70 1.18 -7.28
N SER A 83 -2.02 1.01 -7.39
CA SER A 83 -2.73 -0.12 -6.76
C SER A 83 -2.19 -1.48 -7.22
N LEU A 84 -2.02 -1.67 -8.52
CA LEU A 84 -1.49 -2.93 -9.07
C LEU A 84 -0.03 -3.16 -8.66
N ALA A 85 0.80 -2.11 -8.71
CA ALA A 85 2.19 -2.20 -8.28
C ALA A 85 2.30 -2.56 -6.78
N GLY A 86 1.46 -1.94 -5.95
CA GLY A 86 1.40 -2.23 -4.53
C GLY A 86 0.92 -3.65 -4.22
N LEU A 87 -0.06 -4.17 -4.96
CA LEU A 87 -0.49 -5.57 -4.84
C LEU A 87 0.62 -6.55 -5.24
N VAL A 88 1.35 -6.27 -6.33
CA VAL A 88 2.52 -7.10 -6.72
C VAL A 88 3.59 -7.08 -5.63
N GLY A 89 3.84 -5.90 -5.04
CA GLY A 89 4.74 -5.78 -3.89
C GLY A 89 4.28 -6.61 -2.69
N ALA A 90 2.98 -6.54 -2.34
CA ALA A 90 2.40 -7.30 -1.22
C ALA A 90 2.48 -8.82 -1.45
N ILE A 91 2.21 -9.28 -2.68
CA ILE A 91 2.37 -10.70 -3.03
C ILE A 91 3.83 -11.13 -2.91
N ALA A 92 4.78 -10.33 -3.44
CA ALA A 92 6.21 -10.64 -3.34
C ALA A 92 6.69 -10.70 -1.87
N TYR A 93 6.20 -9.77 -1.03
CA TYR A 93 6.40 -9.73 0.41
C TYR A 93 5.92 -11.02 1.10
N ASP A 94 4.72 -11.47 0.77
CA ASP A 94 4.15 -12.69 1.39
C ASP A 94 4.83 -13.95 0.87
N VAL A 95 5.13 -14.03 -0.43
CA VAL A 95 5.85 -15.17 -1.02
C VAL A 95 7.22 -15.37 -0.36
N PHE A 96 7.96 -14.29 -0.11
CA PHE A 96 9.23 -14.36 0.63
C PHE A 96 9.05 -14.91 2.05
N ARG A 97 7.91 -14.66 2.69
CA ARG A 97 7.63 -15.09 4.08
C ARG A 97 7.17 -16.55 4.20
N LEU A 98 6.68 -17.16 3.09
CA LEU A 98 6.19 -18.53 3.10
C LEU A 98 7.17 -19.57 3.68
N PRO A 99 8.48 -19.57 3.32
CA PRO A 99 9.45 -20.49 3.91
C PRO A 99 9.54 -20.41 5.43
N PHE A 100 9.41 -19.21 6.00
CA PHE A 100 9.43 -19.03 7.45
C PHE A 100 8.11 -19.43 8.11
N VAL A 101 6.98 -19.26 7.42
CA VAL A 101 5.66 -19.62 7.95
C VAL A 101 5.44 -21.12 7.91
N PHE A 102 5.95 -21.82 6.89
CA PHE A 102 5.76 -23.25 6.66
C PHE A 102 7.05 -24.05 6.88
N SER A 103 8.03 -23.52 7.59
CA SER A 103 9.33 -24.14 7.79
C SER A 103 9.24 -25.56 8.34
N ASP A 104 8.44 -25.78 9.38
CA ASP A 104 8.26 -27.10 9.99
C ASP A 104 7.57 -28.06 9.01
N ALA A 105 6.50 -27.61 8.34
CA ALA A 105 5.75 -28.43 7.39
C ALA A 105 6.60 -28.83 6.16
N TRP A 106 7.53 -27.98 5.75
CA TRP A 106 8.42 -28.21 4.60
C TRP A 106 9.78 -28.79 4.99
N GLY A 107 10.01 -29.03 6.29
CA GLY A 107 11.27 -29.59 6.81
C GLY A 107 12.47 -28.64 6.61
N LEU A 108 12.24 -27.32 6.53
CA LEU A 108 13.28 -26.33 6.25
C LEU A 108 14.15 -25.99 7.47
N GLY A 109 13.75 -26.42 8.67
CA GLY A 109 14.56 -26.26 9.89
C GLY A 109 15.96 -26.87 9.76
N ARG A 110 16.10 -27.98 8.98
CA ARG A 110 17.40 -28.60 8.67
C ARG A 110 18.37 -27.70 7.89
N PHE A 111 17.85 -26.68 7.20
CA PHE A 111 18.64 -25.66 6.48
C PHE A 111 18.78 -24.36 7.29
N GLY A 112 18.43 -24.37 8.58
CA GLY A 112 18.52 -23.19 9.45
C GLY A 112 17.39 -22.17 9.29
N ILE A 113 16.33 -22.48 8.51
CA ILE A 113 15.15 -21.60 8.36
C ILE A 113 14.20 -21.89 9.52
N PRO A 114 14.00 -20.93 10.45
CA PRO A 114 13.15 -21.14 11.60
C PRO A 114 11.67 -21.01 11.28
N GLN A 115 10.82 -21.74 12.00
CA GLN A 115 9.38 -21.50 11.99
C GLN A 115 9.05 -20.13 12.62
N MET A 116 8.27 -19.31 11.91
CA MET A 116 7.83 -18.01 12.37
C MET A 116 6.33 -17.80 12.11
N LYS A 117 5.60 -17.23 13.09
CA LYS A 117 4.15 -17.02 13.01
C LYS A 117 3.78 -15.70 12.32
N LEU A 118 4.44 -15.38 11.19
CA LEU A 118 4.35 -14.06 10.53
C LEU A 118 2.94 -13.72 10.00
N PHE A 119 2.12 -14.70 9.68
CA PHE A 119 0.76 -14.48 9.17
C PHE A 119 -0.31 -14.41 10.27
N LYS A 120 0.08 -14.66 11.54
CA LYS A 120 -0.86 -14.62 12.67
C LYS A 120 -1.46 -13.21 12.89
N VAL A 121 -0.80 -12.17 12.41
CA VAL A 121 -1.27 -10.78 12.54
C VAL A 121 -2.49 -10.48 11.67
N PHE A 122 -2.64 -11.15 10.53
CA PHE A 122 -3.72 -10.82 9.59
C PHE A 122 -5.11 -11.11 10.16
N PRO A 123 -5.43 -12.30 10.71
CA PRO A 123 -6.73 -12.50 11.34
C PRO A 123 -6.97 -11.59 12.55
N ARG A 124 -5.93 -11.07 13.20
CA ARG A 124 -6.04 -10.07 14.27
C ARG A 124 -6.58 -8.73 13.73
N PHE A 125 -6.11 -8.29 12.55
CA PHE A 125 -6.71 -7.11 11.89
C PHE A 125 -8.20 -7.32 11.62
N GLY A 126 -8.56 -8.48 11.10
CA GLY A 126 -9.97 -8.81 10.85
C GLY A 126 -10.80 -8.87 12.12
N ALA A 127 -10.25 -9.39 13.21
CA ALA A 127 -10.91 -9.41 14.52
C ALA A 127 -11.19 -7.98 15.02
N LEU A 128 -10.20 -7.08 14.94
CA LEU A 128 -10.36 -5.67 15.29
C LEU A 128 -11.44 -4.98 14.44
N ILE A 129 -11.45 -5.20 13.12
CA ILE A 129 -12.49 -4.66 12.21
C ILE A 129 -13.88 -5.18 12.60
N LEU A 130 -13.98 -6.42 13.06
CA LEU A 130 -15.24 -7.00 13.54
C LEU A 130 -15.62 -6.57 14.98
N GLY A 131 -14.75 -5.82 15.67
CA GLY A 131 -14.94 -5.45 17.08
C GLY A 131 -14.77 -6.65 18.03
N GLN A 132 -13.94 -7.61 17.64
CA GLN A 132 -13.62 -8.80 18.45
C GLN A 132 -12.28 -8.58 19.18
N PRO A 133 -12.02 -9.30 20.28
CA PRO A 133 -10.74 -9.25 20.96
C PRO A 133 -9.57 -9.58 20.01
N VAL A 134 -8.45 -8.86 20.16
CA VAL A 134 -7.26 -9.05 19.33
C VAL A 134 -6.57 -10.40 19.61
N GLU A 135 -6.60 -10.87 20.83
CA GLU A 135 -6.06 -12.17 21.24
C GLU A 135 -7.19 -13.19 21.40
N GLN A 136 -7.18 -14.22 20.60
CA GLN A 136 -8.12 -15.32 20.62
C GLN A 136 -7.40 -16.66 20.40
N SER A 137 -7.95 -17.75 20.93
CA SER A 137 -7.44 -19.10 20.69
C SER A 137 -7.58 -19.51 19.22
N SER A 138 -8.66 -19.07 18.57
CA SER A 138 -8.93 -19.25 17.14
C SER A 138 -9.70 -18.07 16.59
N TYR A 139 -9.51 -17.77 15.31
CA TYR A 139 -10.19 -16.70 14.61
C TYR A 139 -11.24 -17.25 13.66
N SER A 140 -12.37 -16.55 13.55
CA SER A 140 -13.45 -16.89 12.63
C SER A 140 -13.01 -16.71 11.17
N LEU A 141 -13.65 -17.41 10.23
CA LEU A 141 -13.40 -17.23 8.80
C LEU A 141 -13.57 -15.76 8.35
N PRO A 142 -14.61 -15.00 8.77
CA PRO A 142 -14.69 -13.57 8.46
C PRO A 142 -13.49 -12.77 8.95
N ALA A 143 -12.93 -13.06 10.14
CA ALA A 143 -11.73 -12.39 10.63
C ALA A 143 -10.50 -12.68 9.74
N HIS A 144 -10.33 -13.92 9.28
CA HIS A 144 -9.30 -14.25 8.30
C HIS A 144 -9.49 -13.49 6.99
N LEU A 145 -10.68 -13.54 6.39
CA LEU A 145 -10.95 -12.90 5.11
C LEU A 145 -10.76 -11.37 5.16
N LEU A 146 -11.32 -10.72 6.19
CA LEU A 146 -11.18 -9.27 6.37
C LEU A 146 -9.74 -8.87 6.67
N GLY A 147 -9.01 -9.65 7.46
CA GLY A 147 -7.63 -9.35 7.78
C GLY A 147 -6.71 -9.45 6.56
N TRP A 148 -6.88 -10.47 5.73
CA TRP A 148 -6.16 -10.58 4.46
C TRP A 148 -6.56 -9.50 3.46
N ALA A 149 -7.86 -9.21 3.33
CA ALA A 149 -8.34 -8.12 2.48
C ALA A 149 -7.75 -6.77 2.92
N TYR A 150 -7.72 -6.51 4.22
CA TYR A 150 -7.09 -5.32 4.78
C TYR A 150 -5.58 -5.26 4.50
N HIS A 151 -4.86 -6.37 4.64
CA HIS A 151 -3.44 -6.44 4.30
C HIS A 151 -3.18 -6.11 2.83
N PHE A 152 -3.90 -6.73 1.90
CA PHE A 152 -3.75 -6.42 0.48
C PHE A 152 -4.22 -5.01 0.11
N SER A 153 -5.24 -4.48 0.79
CA SER A 153 -5.65 -3.09 0.61
C SER A 153 -4.56 -2.11 1.04
N ASN A 154 -3.83 -2.40 2.14
CA ASN A 154 -2.65 -1.62 2.53
C ASN A 154 -1.56 -1.68 1.45
N GLY A 155 -1.28 -2.87 0.90
CA GLY A 155 -0.35 -3.00 -0.21
C GLY A 155 -0.74 -2.13 -1.40
N ALA A 156 -2.01 -2.20 -1.84
CA ALA A 156 -2.52 -1.39 -2.95
C ALA A 156 -2.41 0.11 -2.67
N THR A 157 -2.83 0.56 -1.48
CA THR A 157 -2.81 1.99 -1.13
C THR A 157 -1.39 2.52 -0.93
N PHE A 158 -0.44 1.72 -0.42
CA PHE A 158 0.98 2.09 -0.40
C PHE A 158 1.53 2.30 -1.81
N GLY A 159 1.11 1.50 -2.78
CA GLY A 159 1.47 1.73 -4.18
C GLY A 159 0.89 3.04 -4.74
N VAL A 160 -0.34 3.42 -4.35
CA VAL A 160 -0.92 4.72 -4.72
C VAL A 160 -0.19 5.88 -4.04
N MET A 161 0.14 5.75 -2.74
CA MET A 161 0.97 6.74 -2.02
C MET A 161 2.32 6.92 -2.71
N PHE A 162 2.97 5.80 -3.11
CA PHE A 162 4.21 5.84 -3.87
C PHE A 162 4.05 6.57 -5.19
N ALA A 163 2.99 6.31 -5.96
CA ALA A 163 2.73 6.99 -7.24
C ALA A 163 2.59 8.51 -7.05
N ALA A 164 1.88 8.96 -6.00
CA ALA A 164 1.70 10.37 -5.68
C ALA A 164 3.03 11.06 -5.31
N MET A 165 3.84 10.42 -4.46
CA MET A 165 5.14 10.93 -4.03
C MET A 165 6.17 10.92 -5.17
N TYR A 166 6.24 9.81 -5.93
CA TYR A 166 7.21 9.65 -7.01
C TYR A 166 6.98 10.64 -8.16
N ALA A 167 5.73 10.97 -8.49
CA ALA A 167 5.41 11.99 -9.47
C ALA A 167 5.94 13.35 -9.05
N SER A 168 5.79 13.74 -7.77
CA SER A 168 6.32 14.99 -7.22
C SER A 168 7.85 15.04 -7.26
N ALA A 169 8.52 13.96 -6.86
CA ALA A 169 9.97 13.87 -6.90
C ALA A 169 10.53 13.93 -8.34
N LYS A 170 9.83 13.33 -9.31
CA LYS A 170 10.22 13.36 -10.72
C LYS A 170 10.15 14.76 -11.32
N GLU A 171 9.14 15.56 -10.97
CA GLU A 171 9.01 16.95 -11.43
C GLU A 171 10.13 17.83 -10.86
N ALA A 172 10.49 17.62 -9.58
CA ALA A 172 11.59 18.35 -8.95
C ALA A 172 12.97 18.04 -9.57
N VAL A 173 13.12 16.90 -10.26
CA VAL A 173 14.39 16.42 -10.85
C VAL A 173 14.23 16.23 -12.37
N ALA A 174 13.45 17.07 -13.04
CA ALA A 174 13.11 16.94 -14.46
C ALA A 174 14.33 16.93 -15.42
N ALA A 175 15.46 17.53 -15.02
CA ALA A 175 16.68 17.60 -15.82
C ALA A 175 17.48 16.28 -15.89
N VAL A 176 17.12 15.23 -15.14
CA VAL A 176 17.90 13.99 -15.07
C VAL A 176 17.19 12.87 -15.82
N PRO A 177 17.86 12.18 -16.80
CA PRO A 177 17.24 11.10 -17.57
C PRO A 177 16.58 10.04 -16.68
N ALA A 178 15.36 9.64 -17.03
CA ALA A 178 14.60 8.63 -16.27
C ALA A 178 15.27 7.24 -16.42
N ARG A 179 16.01 6.82 -15.40
CA ARG A 179 16.59 5.47 -15.34
C ARG A 179 15.60 4.52 -14.71
N ALA A 180 15.44 3.31 -15.27
CA ALA A 180 14.47 2.31 -14.83
C ALA A 180 14.67 1.86 -13.36
N TRP A 181 15.86 1.94 -12.80
CA TRP A 181 16.15 1.57 -11.41
C TRP A 181 15.62 2.58 -10.37
N ARG A 182 15.36 3.84 -10.76
CA ARG A 182 14.93 4.89 -9.82
C ARG A 182 13.62 4.58 -9.08
N PRO A 183 12.53 4.20 -9.78
CA PRO A 183 11.30 3.82 -9.05
C PRO A 183 11.53 2.63 -8.12
N ILE A 184 12.42 1.69 -8.47
CA ILE A 184 12.77 0.56 -7.60
C ILE A 184 13.46 1.06 -6.33
N ALA A 185 14.50 1.89 -6.47
CA ALA A 185 15.21 2.44 -5.31
C ALA A 185 14.30 3.26 -4.40
N TRP A 186 13.49 4.18 -4.96
CA TRP A 186 12.57 4.99 -4.19
C TRP A 186 11.48 4.17 -3.49
N ALA A 187 10.91 3.18 -4.16
CA ALA A 187 9.92 2.28 -3.56
C ALA A 187 10.54 1.43 -2.44
N THR A 188 11.79 0.98 -2.61
CA THR A 188 12.50 0.24 -1.56
C THR A 188 12.80 1.11 -0.35
N VAL A 189 13.24 2.36 -0.56
CA VAL A 189 13.46 3.32 0.55
C VAL A 189 12.14 3.60 1.29
N MET A 190 11.04 3.82 0.56
CA MET A 190 9.72 4.00 1.17
C MET A 190 9.30 2.78 1.99
N ALA A 191 9.47 1.58 1.45
CA ALA A 191 9.08 0.33 2.13
C ALA A 191 9.92 0.08 3.41
N VAL A 192 11.23 0.33 3.36
CA VAL A 192 12.10 0.29 4.54
C VAL A 192 11.66 1.33 5.56
N GLY A 193 11.33 2.55 5.11
CA GLY A 193 10.81 3.60 5.99
C GLY A 193 9.50 3.19 6.69
N ILE A 194 8.58 2.55 5.99
CA ILE A 194 7.33 2.02 6.58
C ILE A 194 7.64 1.00 7.67
N GLU A 195 8.54 0.04 7.42
CA GLU A 195 8.91 -0.96 8.43
C GLU A 195 9.58 -0.32 9.64
N LEU A 196 10.51 0.61 9.44
CA LEU A 196 11.13 1.32 10.56
C LEU A 196 10.11 2.08 11.41
N CYS A 197 9.12 2.73 10.77
CA CYS A 197 8.04 3.40 11.47
C CYS A 197 7.15 2.40 12.25
N LEU A 198 6.86 1.23 11.67
CA LEU A 198 6.10 0.18 12.37
C LEU A 198 6.88 -0.39 13.56
N LEU A 199 8.18 -0.67 13.41
CA LEU A 199 9.03 -1.17 14.50
C LEU A 199 9.20 -0.13 15.63
N ALA A 200 9.19 1.16 15.28
CA ALA A 200 9.27 2.26 16.26
C ALA A 200 7.90 2.58 16.91
N SER A 201 6.80 2.08 16.35
CA SER A 201 5.44 2.26 16.88
C SER A 201 5.09 1.20 17.93
N PRO A 202 3.93 1.31 18.61
CA PRO A 202 3.42 0.28 19.51
C PRO A 202 3.07 -1.06 18.83
N TYR A 203 3.31 -1.24 17.53
CA TYR A 203 2.88 -2.39 16.74
C TYR A 203 3.26 -3.74 17.36
N THR A 204 4.52 -3.90 17.75
CA THR A 204 5.00 -5.17 18.29
C THR A 204 4.43 -5.47 19.67
N SER A 205 4.33 -4.46 20.54
CA SER A 205 3.70 -4.63 21.86
C SER A 205 2.19 -4.82 21.76
N PHE A 206 1.52 -4.07 20.90
CA PHE A 206 0.08 -4.19 20.68
C PHE A 206 -0.34 -5.58 20.20
N PHE A 207 0.43 -6.18 19.30
CA PHE A 207 0.18 -7.52 18.78
C PHE A 207 0.93 -8.62 19.55
N ASN A 208 1.49 -8.32 20.72
CA ASN A 208 2.27 -9.27 21.51
C ASN A 208 3.29 -10.07 20.67
N ILE A 209 4.07 -9.32 19.86
CA ILE A 209 5.13 -9.86 19.00
C ILE A 209 6.46 -9.66 19.72
N HIS A 210 7.18 -10.76 19.98
CA HIS A 210 8.52 -10.67 20.54
C HIS A 210 9.51 -10.07 19.54
N LEU A 211 10.03 -8.89 19.84
CA LEU A 211 11.02 -8.20 19.03
C LEU A 211 12.39 -8.88 19.18
N THR A 212 12.69 -9.80 18.26
CA THR A 212 13.99 -10.46 18.17
C THR A 212 14.77 -9.95 16.97
N ALA A 213 16.11 -10.02 17.00
CA ALA A 213 16.95 -9.66 15.85
C ALA A 213 16.52 -10.41 14.58
N ARG A 214 16.15 -11.69 14.72
CA ARG A 214 15.64 -12.50 13.61
C ARG A 214 14.34 -11.96 13.04
N PHE A 215 13.38 -11.58 13.88
CA PHE A 215 12.13 -10.97 13.44
C PHE A 215 12.41 -9.68 12.65
N VAL A 216 13.22 -8.79 13.20
CA VAL A 216 13.60 -7.52 12.56
C VAL A 216 14.25 -7.75 11.19
N VAL A 217 15.21 -8.69 11.11
CA VAL A 217 15.89 -8.97 9.83
C VAL A 217 14.91 -9.52 8.78
N VAL A 218 14.08 -10.50 9.14
CA VAL A 218 13.13 -11.12 8.20
C VAL A 218 12.08 -10.11 7.73
N THR A 219 11.51 -9.30 8.63
CA THR A 219 10.49 -8.31 8.26
C THR A 219 11.11 -7.16 7.45
N MET A 220 12.31 -6.72 7.78
CA MET A 220 13.03 -5.71 7.01
C MET A 220 13.32 -6.18 5.57
N ILE A 221 13.81 -7.41 5.39
CA ILE A 221 14.05 -7.97 4.06
C ILE A 221 12.70 -8.13 3.32
N ALA A 222 11.65 -8.56 3.99
CA ALA A 222 10.32 -8.66 3.39
C ALA A 222 9.82 -7.31 2.86
N HIS A 223 10.01 -6.21 3.62
CA HIS A 223 9.66 -4.86 3.16
C HIS A 223 10.56 -4.37 2.03
N MET A 224 11.84 -4.72 2.02
CA MET A 224 12.70 -4.44 0.86
C MET A 224 12.18 -5.14 -0.40
N ILE A 225 11.77 -6.41 -0.29
CA ILE A 225 11.19 -7.18 -1.40
C ILE A 225 9.85 -6.57 -1.85
N PHE A 226 9.01 -6.13 -0.91
CA PHE A 226 7.81 -5.35 -1.24
C PHE A 226 8.16 -4.14 -2.10
N GLY A 227 9.12 -3.32 -1.67
CA GLY A 227 9.55 -2.12 -2.40
C GLY A 227 10.14 -2.44 -3.77
N ILE A 228 10.97 -3.49 -3.88
CA ILE A 228 11.53 -3.95 -5.16
C ILE A 228 10.41 -4.38 -6.11
N GLY A 229 9.46 -5.21 -5.66
CA GLY A 229 8.33 -5.68 -6.45
C GLY A 229 7.43 -4.54 -6.93
N LEU A 230 7.06 -3.63 -6.03
CA LEU A 230 6.31 -2.43 -6.34
C LEU A 230 7.02 -1.56 -7.37
N GLY A 231 8.29 -1.22 -7.12
CA GLY A 231 9.07 -0.34 -7.98
C GLY A 231 9.35 -0.94 -9.35
N ALA A 232 9.62 -2.24 -9.43
CA ALA A 232 9.87 -2.96 -10.69
C ALA A 232 8.60 -2.97 -11.57
N TYR A 233 7.44 -3.32 -10.98
CA TYR A 233 6.16 -3.28 -11.70
C TYR A 233 5.84 -1.86 -12.18
N PHE A 234 6.01 -0.87 -11.31
CA PHE A 234 5.79 0.53 -11.64
C PHE A 234 6.71 1.03 -12.76
N ALA A 235 7.99 0.67 -12.73
CA ALA A 235 8.96 1.01 -13.78
C ALA A 235 8.57 0.41 -15.14
N TRP A 236 8.22 -0.88 -15.15
CA TRP A 236 7.89 -1.60 -16.38
C TRP A 236 6.62 -1.06 -17.04
N HIS A 237 5.53 -0.93 -16.30
CA HIS A 237 4.26 -0.48 -16.85
C HIS A 237 4.20 1.04 -17.07
N GLY A 238 4.86 1.84 -16.23
CA GLY A 238 4.96 3.28 -16.41
C GLY A 238 5.66 3.69 -17.71
N ASN A 239 6.62 2.90 -18.20
CA ASN A 239 7.28 3.13 -19.49
C ASN A 239 6.36 2.80 -20.68
N ARG A 240 5.58 1.73 -20.61
CA ARG A 240 4.64 1.34 -21.68
C ARG A 240 3.52 2.38 -21.90
N TRP A 241 3.11 3.06 -20.85
CA TRP A 241 2.08 4.10 -20.95
C TRP A 241 2.60 5.37 -21.62
N ARG A 242 3.87 5.75 -21.38
CA ARG A 242 4.50 6.88 -22.04
C ARG A 242 4.70 6.68 -23.55
N VAL A 243 5.03 5.48 -23.97
CA VAL A 243 5.21 5.14 -25.40
C VAL A 243 3.89 5.26 -26.16
N ARG A 244 2.74 4.89 -25.54
CA ARG A 244 1.41 5.04 -26.16
C ARG A 244 0.99 6.50 -26.30
N GLU A 245 1.34 7.37 -25.34
CA GLU A 245 1.02 8.81 -25.40
C GLU A 245 1.84 9.55 -26.48
N ALA A 246 3.04 9.06 -26.82
CA ALA A 246 3.87 9.63 -27.87
C ALA A 246 3.47 9.17 -29.29
N MET A 247 2.55 8.19 -29.42
CA MET A 247 2.08 7.65 -30.71
C MET A 247 0.66 8.11 -31.07
N VAL A 248 0.04 8.95 -30.25
CA VAL A 248 -1.27 9.58 -30.46
C VAL A 248 -1.09 11.11 -30.56
#